data_5965bb9091c809a00475657a2c87d1e3
#
_entry.id   5965bb9091c809a00475657a2c87d1e3
#
_cell.length_a   1.000
_cell.length_b   1.000
_cell.length_c   1.000
_cell.angle_alpha   90.00
_cell.angle_beta   90.00
_cell.angle_gamma   90.00
#
_symmetry.space_group_name_H-M   'P 1'
#
loop_
_entity.id
_entity.type
_entity.pdbx_description
1 polymer ?
#
loop_
_entity_poly.entity_id
_entity_poly.type
_entity_poly.pdbx_seq_one_letter_code
_entity_poly.pdbx_strand_id
1 'polypeptide(L)'
;NSFDTNSLLNADRETLLSELFKDRFDIAQKQNLAGLNSNTEAYNLTLNRLVSEWKDDKIYCAQRLVQYWAKQGKGVIVIVDNTDQYSSEVQDFCFTSAQEIAKQLNCMALISMREERFFNSKIHGVLDAFQKSGFHISSPKPSEVFKKRLDYIVDLIKGRKKSNDGMTFADDKFNTDCVNYLTILTR
;
A
#
# COMPACT_ATOMS: atom_id res chain seq x y z
N ASN A 1 -9.08 -3.39 -7.84
CA ASN A 1 -9.82 -3.44 -6.58
C ASN A 1 -8.96 -2.79 -5.51
N SER A 2 -9.23 -1.53 -5.21
CA SER A 2 -8.65 -0.87 -4.04
C SER A 2 -9.24 -1.56 -2.81
N PHE A 3 -8.37 -2.13 -1.97
CA PHE A 3 -8.76 -2.66 -0.70
C PHE A 3 -9.09 -1.49 0.23
N ASP A 4 -10.35 -1.24 0.45
CA ASP A 4 -10.78 -0.33 1.47
C ASP A 4 -10.76 -1.07 2.83
N THR A 5 -9.59 -1.00 3.50
CA THR A 5 -9.45 -1.51 4.86
C THR A 5 -10.37 -0.78 5.83
N ASN A 6 -10.81 0.44 5.48
CA ASN A 6 -11.81 1.17 6.25
C ASN A 6 -13.17 0.49 6.21
N SER A 7 -13.51 -0.24 5.15
CA SER A 7 -14.81 -0.91 5.06
C SER A 7 -14.99 -1.99 6.13
N LEU A 8 -13.95 -2.78 6.43
CA LEU A 8 -14.05 -3.81 7.47
C LEU A 8 -14.04 -3.22 8.89
N LEU A 9 -13.22 -2.19 9.14
CA LEU A 9 -13.20 -1.49 10.44
C LEU A 9 -14.48 -0.67 10.69
N ASN A 10 -15.19 -0.30 9.63
CA ASN A 10 -16.49 0.37 9.66
C ASN A 10 -17.67 -0.59 9.43
N ALA A 11 -17.41 -1.90 9.37
CA ALA A 11 -18.45 -2.90 9.27
C ALA A 11 -19.40 -2.83 10.48
N ASP A 12 -20.55 -3.46 10.33
CA ASP A 12 -21.49 -3.59 11.43
C ASP A 12 -20.84 -4.29 12.64
N ARG A 13 -21.45 -4.08 13.80
CA ARG A 13 -20.90 -4.55 15.07
C ARG A 13 -20.74 -6.06 15.13
N GLU A 14 -21.68 -6.80 14.53
CA GLU A 14 -21.69 -8.26 14.56
C GLU A 14 -20.50 -8.82 13.76
N THR A 15 -20.28 -8.29 12.56
CA THR A 15 -19.12 -8.63 11.71
C THR A 15 -17.80 -8.29 12.40
N LEU A 16 -17.70 -7.11 13.04
CA LEU A 16 -16.48 -6.74 13.79
C LEU A 16 -16.18 -7.72 14.93
N LEU A 17 -17.19 -8.09 15.70
CA LEU A 17 -17.01 -8.97 16.85
C LEU A 17 -16.73 -10.42 16.45
N SER A 18 -17.37 -10.92 15.38
CA SER A 18 -17.22 -12.30 14.93
C SER A 18 -15.93 -12.53 14.13
N GLU A 19 -15.52 -11.56 13.31
CA GLU A 19 -14.40 -11.74 12.39
C GLU A 19 -13.10 -11.10 12.88
N LEU A 20 -13.17 -9.85 13.33
CA LEU A 20 -11.96 -9.10 13.67
C LEU A 20 -11.57 -9.22 15.14
N PHE A 21 -12.52 -9.06 16.05
CA PHE A 21 -12.27 -8.98 17.49
C PHE A 21 -12.71 -10.24 18.27
N LYS A 22 -12.95 -11.35 17.59
CA LYS A 22 -13.50 -12.57 18.18
C LYS A 22 -12.77 -12.98 19.47
N ASP A 23 -11.43 -13.06 19.43
CA ASP A 23 -10.66 -13.53 20.58
C ASP A 23 -10.82 -12.59 21.80
N ARG A 24 -10.79 -11.27 21.57
CA ARG A 24 -10.98 -10.27 22.63
C ARG A 24 -12.44 -10.26 23.11
N PHE A 25 -13.38 -10.48 22.23
CA PHE A 25 -14.80 -10.55 22.57
C PHE A 25 -15.10 -11.79 23.43
N ASP A 26 -14.57 -12.96 23.09
CA ASP A 26 -14.73 -14.19 23.86
C ASP A 26 -14.16 -14.04 25.28
N ILE A 27 -13.04 -13.33 25.43
CA ILE A 27 -12.47 -13.00 26.75
C ILE A 27 -13.36 -12.01 27.48
N ALA A 28 -13.79 -10.94 26.82
CA ALA A 28 -14.64 -9.91 27.42
C ALA A 28 -15.98 -10.47 27.90
N GLN A 29 -16.59 -11.41 27.20
CA GLN A 29 -17.79 -12.10 27.64
C GLN A 29 -17.62 -12.80 28.98
N LYS A 30 -16.45 -13.39 29.23
CA LYS A 30 -16.15 -14.11 30.47
C LYS A 30 -15.74 -13.18 31.62
N GLN A 31 -15.30 -11.99 31.34
CA GLN A 31 -14.75 -11.04 32.32
C GLN A 31 -15.59 -9.77 32.45
N ASN A 32 -15.49 -8.88 31.49
CA ASN A 32 -16.06 -7.53 31.56
C ASN A 32 -17.59 -7.50 31.39
N LEU A 33 -18.12 -8.44 30.62
CA LEU A 33 -19.55 -8.56 30.32
C LEU A 33 -20.23 -9.67 31.14
N ALA A 34 -19.46 -10.39 31.97
CA ALA A 34 -20.01 -11.45 32.82
C ALA A 34 -21.06 -10.89 33.78
N GLY A 35 -22.22 -11.53 33.81
CA GLY A 35 -23.34 -11.09 34.66
C GLY A 35 -24.17 -9.93 34.09
N LEU A 36 -23.80 -9.32 32.98
CA LEU A 36 -24.62 -8.32 32.29
C LEU A 36 -25.55 -9.02 31.29
N ASN A 37 -26.83 -8.64 31.30
CA ASN A 37 -27.78 -9.11 30.31
C ASN A 37 -27.49 -8.39 28.96
N SER A 38 -27.35 -9.13 27.86
CA SER A 38 -27.01 -8.62 26.52
C SER A 38 -27.96 -7.56 25.97
N ASN A 39 -29.19 -7.52 26.48
CA ASN A 39 -30.20 -6.55 26.06
C ASN A 39 -30.22 -5.27 26.90
N THR A 40 -29.28 -5.11 27.84
CA THR A 40 -29.25 -3.92 28.73
C THR A 40 -28.40 -2.80 28.16
N GLU A 41 -28.69 -1.57 28.52
CA GLU A 41 -27.89 -0.41 28.19
C GLU A 41 -26.46 -0.53 28.75
N ALA A 42 -26.33 -1.01 29.98
CA ALA A 42 -25.03 -1.23 30.63
C ALA A 42 -24.14 -2.18 29.83
N TYR A 43 -24.67 -3.29 29.30
CA TYR A 43 -23.96 -4.20 28.42
C TYR A 43 -23.48 -3.46 27.15
N ASN A 44 -24.38 -2.72 26.51
CA ASN A 44 -24.07 -2.01 25.27
C ASN A 44 -23.03 -0.90 25.48
N LEU A 45 -23.10 -0.13 26.54
CA LEU A 45 -22.11 0.90 26.88
C LEU A 45 -20.73 0.29 27.14
N THR A 46 -20.68 -0.78 27.94
CA THR A 46 -19.42 -1.49 28.24
C THR A 46 -18.80 -2.06 26.96
N LEU A 47 -19.59 -2.73 26.13
CA LEU A 47 -19.09 -3.31 24.89
C LEU A 47 -18.63 -2.25 23.89
N ASN A 48 -19.34 -1.13 23.76
CA ASN A 48 -18.93 -0.02 22.89
C ASN A 48 -17.58 0.57 23.33
N ARG A 49 -17.38 0.75 24.64
CA ARG A 49 -16.09 1.19 25.18
C ARG A 49 -14.96 0.21 24.84
N LEU A 50 -15.17 -1.09 25.07
CA LEU A 50 -14.18 -2.12 24.75
C LEU A 50 -13.85 -2.16 23.25
N VAL A 51 -14.85 -2.10 22.38
CA VAL A 51 -14.62 -2.07 20.92
C VAL A 51 -13.84 -0.83 20.51
N SER A 52 -14.10 0.34 21.12
CA SER A 52 -13.31 1.54 20.87
C SER A 52 -11.85 1.35 21.28
N GLU A 53 -11.60 0.85 22.49
CA GLU A 53 -10.24 0.52 22.97
C GLU A 53 -9.52 -0.48 22.03
N TRP A 54 -10.23 -1.50 21.55
CA TRP A 54 -9.64 -2.48 20.60
C TRP A 54 -9.32 -1.86 19.23
N LYS A 55 -10.12 -0.93 18.74
CA LYS A 55 -9.85 -0.18 17.49
C LYS A 55 -8.64 0.74 17.61
N ASP A 56 -8.35 1.22 18.80
CA ASP A 56 -7.19 2.10 19.05
C ASP A 56 -5.87 1.31 19.10
N ASP A 57 -5.92 0.01 19.38
CA ASP A 57 -4.77 -0.88 19.27
C ASP A 57 -4.46 -1.21 17.81
N LYS A 58 -3.72 -0.32 17.15
CA LYS A 58 -3.45 -0.38 15.70
C LYS A 58 -2.70 -1.64 15.28
N ILE A 59 -1.76 -2.10 16.10
CA ILE A 59 -0.97 -3.32 15.80
C ILE A 59 -1.87 -4.55 15.85
N TYR A 60 -2.68 -4.68 16.89
CA TYR A 60 -3.65 -5.77 16.98
C TYR A 60 -4.64 -5.76 15.81
N CYS A 61 -5.21 -4.60 15.48
CA CYS A 61 -6.10 -4.47 14.32
C CYS A 61 -5.41 -4.90 13.03
N ALA A 62 -4.18 -4.47 12.79
CA ALA A 62 -3.40 -4.85 11.62
C ALA A 62 -3.15 -6.37 11.58
N GLN A 63 -2.76 -6.99 12.69
CA GLN A 63 -2.57 -8.44 12.79
C GLN A 63 -3.87 -9.20 12.45
N ARG A 64 -5.00 -8.76 12.99
CA ARG A 64 -6.29 -9.39 12.71
C ARG A 64 -6.74 -9.22 11.26
N LEU A 65 -6.49 -8.07 10.65
CA LEU A 65 -6.74 -7.83 9.23
C LEU A 65 -5.89 -8.74 8.35
N VAL A 66 -4.59 -8.88 8.64
CA VAL A 66 -3.72 -9.82 7.92
C VAL A 66 -4.24 -11.25 8.02
N GLN A 67 -4.64 -11.69 9.21
CA GLN A 67 -5.20 -13.03 9.42
C GLN A 67 -6.54 -13.21 8.69
N TYR A 68 -7.39 -12.21 8.70
CA TYR A 68 -8.66 -12.23 7.95
C TYR A 68 -8.44 -12.42 6.45
N TRP A 69 -7.51 -11.67 5.85
CA TRP A 69 -7.18 -11.81 4.44
C TRP A 69 -6.46 -13.12 4.11
N ALA A 70 -5.61 -13.60 5.01
CA ALA A 70 -4.92 -14.89 4.85
C ALA A 70 -5.92 -16.05 4.77
N LYS A 71 -7.00 -16.05 5.56
CA LYS A 71 -8.09 -17.04 5.48
C LYS A 71 -8.79 -17.04 4.11
N GLN A 72 -8.75 -15.92 3.40
CA GLN A 72 -9.32 -15.78 2.04
C GLN A 72 -8.30 -16.07 0.94
N GLY A 73 -7.12 -16.61 1.28
CA GLY A 73 -6.05 -16.92 0.34
C GLY A 73 -5.33 -15.67 -0.21
N LYS A 74 -5.41 -14.53 0.49
CA LYS A 74 -4.78 -13.26 0.08
C LYS A 74 -3.60 -12.95 1.00
N GLY A 75 -2.49 -12.52 0.39
CA GLY A 75 -1.34 -11.99 1.12
C GLY A 75 -1.46 -10.49 1.36
N VAL A 76 -0.78 -10.01 2.40
CA VAL A 76 -0.64 -8.58 2.70
C VAL A 76 0.82 -8.18 2.47
N ILE A 77 1.03 -7.04 1.85
CA ILE A 77 2.35 -6.45 1.60
C ILE A 77 2.37 -5.05 2.18
N VAL A 78 3.37 -4.75 2.98
CA VAL A 78 3.66 -3.40 3.47
C VAL A 78 4.66 -2.77 2.51
N ILE A 79 4.34 -1.62 1.95
CA ILE A 79 5.22 -0.89 1.03
C ILE A 79 5.67 0.40 1.71
N VAL A 80 6.98 0.57 1.85
CA VAL A 80 7.61 1.81 2.33
C VAL A 80 8.35 2.44 1.16
N ASP A 81 7.84 3.58 0.73
CA ASP A 81 8.34 4.28 -0.46
C ASP A 81 8.81 5.70 -0.12
N ASN A 82 9.62 6.29 -1.01
CA ASN A 82 10.14 7.67 -0.89
C ASN A 82 10.97 7.94 0.39
N THR A 83 11.61 6.95 0.96
CA THR A 83 12.49 7.16 2.14
C THR A 83 13.75 7.94 1.78
N ASP A 84 14.13 7.97 0.52
CA ASP A 84 15.30 8.65 -0.03
C ASP A 84 15.30 10.18 0.12
N GLN A 85 14.15 10.77 0.46
CA GLN A 85 14.00 12.21 0.73
C GLN A 85 14.47 12.62 2.13
N TYR A 86 14.77 11.67 3.00
CA TYR A 86 15.12 11.90 4.39
C TYR A 86 16.60 11.63 4.67
N SER A 87 17.06 11.99 5.86
CA SER A 87 18.43 11.71 6.32
C SER A 87 18.71 10.20 6.41
N SER A 88 19.97 9.85 6.44
CA SER A 88 20.41 8.45 6.53
C SER A 88 19.84 7.72 7.73
N GLU A 89 19.80 8.39 8.88
CA GLU A 89 19.27 7.85 10.13
C GLU A 89 17.79 7.54 10.04
N VAL A 90 17.01 8.44 9.39
CA VAL A 90 15.57 8.23 9.16
C VAL A 90 15.34 7.07 8.20
N GLN A 91 16.17 6.94 7.16
CA GLN A 91 16.08 5.81 6.23
C GLN A 91 16.36 4.47 6.93
N ASP A 92 17.38 4.41 7.77
CA ASP A 92 17.70 3.22 8.55
C ASP A 92 16.59 2.88 9.57
N PHE A 93 16.03 3.90 10.21
CA PHE A 93 14.85 3.73 11.08
C PHE A 93 13.63 3.21 10.32
N CYS A 94 13.33 3.76 9.14
CA CYS A 94 12.22 3.27 8.30
C CYS A 94 12.44 1.80 7.90
N PHE A 95 13.67 1.44 7.55
CA PHE A 95 14.02 0.06 7.20
C PHE A 95 13.80 -0.90 8.36
N THR A 96 14.37 -0.60 9.53
CA THR A 96 14.24 -1.44 10.74
C THR A 96 12.79 -1.55 11.20
N SER A 97 12.05 -0.43 11.18
CA SER A 97 10.63 -0.40 11.54
C SER A 97 9.77 -1.23 10.58
N ALA A 98 10.04 -1.15 9.28
CA ALA A 98 9.31 -1.96 8.28
C ALA A 98 9.56 -3.46 8.49
N GLN A 99 10.80 -3.85 8.83
CA GLN A 99 11.16 -5.22 9.15
C GLN A 99 10.42 -5.72 10.39
N GLU A 100 10.38 -4.89 11.44
CA GLU A 100 9.69 -5.24 12.68
C GLU A 100 8.17 -5.38 12.46
N ILE A 101 7.56 -4.45 11.74
CA ILE A 101 6.14 -4.52 11.36
C ILE A 101 5.87 -5.79 10.55
N ALA A 102 6.71 -6.09 9.54
CA ALA A 102 6.54 -7.28 8.72
C ALA A 102 6.61 -8.57 9.56
N LYS A 103 7.52 -8.62 10.53
CA LYS A 103 7.65 -9.74 11.47
C LYS A 103 6.43 -9.84 12.40
N GLN A 104 5.99 -8.73 12.99
CA GLN A 104 4.84 -8.70 13.90
C GLN A 104 3.54 -9.06 13.19
N LEU A 105 3.37 -8.62 11.93
CA LEU A 105 2.18 -8.89 11.12
C LEU A 105 2.26 -10.21 10.36
N ASN A 106 3.42 -10.87 10.32
CA ASN A 106 3.69 -12.03 9.48
C ASN A 106 3.34 -11.77 7.99
N CYS A 107 3.85 -10.66 7.46
CA CYS A 107 3.62 -10.23 6.09
C CYS A 107 4.93 -9.86 5.38
N MET A 108 4.87 -9.61 4.07
CA MET A 108 6.01 -9.13 3.31
C MET A 108 6.13 -7.61 3.44
N ALA A 109 7.36 -7.10 3.61
CA ALA A 109 7.67 -5.68 3.43
C ALA A 109 8.48 -5.46 2.15
N LEU A 110 8.10 -4.46 1.38
CA LEU A 110 8.85 -3.92 0.25
C LEU A 110 9.30 -2.51 0.59
N ILE A 111 10.60 -2.26 0.48
CA ILE A 111 11.16 -0.94 0.79
C ILE A 111 11.89 -0.47 -0.45
N SER A 112 11.49 0.69 -0.99
CA SER A 112 12.18 1.31 -2.11
C SER A 112 13.30 2.22 -1.60
N MET A 113 14.46 2.16 -2.22
CA MET A 113 15.58 3.05 -1.93
C MET A 113 16.44 3.26 -3.18
N ARG A 114 17.20 4.35 -3.19
CA ARG A 114 18.14 4.61 -4.26
C ARG A 114 19.33 3.64 -4.20
N GLU A 115 19.85 3.33 -5.38
CA GLU A 115 21.00 2.41 -5.54
C GLU A 115 22.20 2.82 -4.70
N GLU A 116 22.57 4.10 -4.72
CA GLU A 116 23.67 4.64 -3.94
C GLU A 116 23.50 4.36 -2.43
N ARG A 117 22.30 4.59 -1.92
CA ARG A 117 22.00 4.33 -0.51
C ARG A 117 22.04 2.84 -0.17
N PHE A 118 21.53 2.01 -1.08
CA PHE A 118 21.58 0.56 -0.91
C PHE A 118 23.03 0.08 -0.77
N PHE A 119 23.94 0.52 -1.64
CA PHE A 119 25.37 0.14 -1.55
C PHE A 119 26.04 0.67 -0.28
N ASN A 120 25.82 1.92 0.08
CA ASN A 120 26.39 2.51 1.29
C ASN A 120 25.91 1.80 2.54
N SER A 121 24.62 1.51 2.64
CA SER A 121 24.03 0.81 3.80
C SER A 121 24.42 -0.68 3.83
N LYS A 122 24.75 -1.28 2.69
CA LYS A 122 25.26 -2.65 2.62
C LYS A 122 26.69 -2.77 3.17
N ILE A 123 27.51 -1.74 2.99
CA ILE A 123 28.92 -1.77 3.41
C ILE A 123 29.07 -1.37 4.89
N HIS A 124 28.27 -0.41 5.34
CA HIS A 124 28.45 0.24 6.65
C HIS A 124 27.17 0.38 7.48
N GLY A 125 26.07 -0.28 7.12
CA GLY A 125 24.78 -0.06 7.72
C GLY A 125 23.95 -1.31 8.00
N VAL A 126 22.67 -1.07 8.32
CA VAL A 126 21.70 -2.11 8.70
C VAL A 126 21.37 -3.14 7.61
N LEU A 127 21.71 -2.87 6.33
CA LEU A 127 21.43 -3.78 5.22
C LEU A 127 22.45 -4.92 5.08
N ASP A 128 23.57 -4.89 5.79
CA ASP A 128 24.60 -5.94 5.71
C ASP A 128 24.03 -7.35 6.03
N ALA A 129 23.14 -7.42 7.01
CA ALA A 129 22.48 -8.67 7.41
C ALA A 129 21.46 -9.22 6.38
N PHE A 130 21.04 -8.44 5.36
CA PHE A 130 19.92 -8.77 4.46
C PHE A 130 20.31 -8.94 3.00
N GLN A 131 21.49 -9.47 2.74
CA GLN A 131 22.15 -9.51 1.42
C GLN A 131 21.40 -10.24 0.29
N LYS A 132 20.36 -11.04 0.60
CA LYS A 132 19.75 -11.96 -0.40
C LYS A 132 18.37 -11.53 -0.91
N SER A 133 17.80 -10.44 -0.42
CA SER A 133 16.39 -10.10 -0.68
C SER A 133 16.18 -8.83 -1.51
N GLY A 134 17.24 -8.24 -2.05
CA GLY A 134 17.16 -7.04 -2.88
C GLY A 134 17.11 -7.36 -4.37
N PHE A 135 16.32 -6.63 -5.13
CA PHE A 135 16.38 -6.62 -6.58
C PHE A 135 16.56 -5.18 -7.07
N HIS A 136 17.34 -5.05 -8.12
CA HIS A 136 17.66 -3.77 -8.73
C HIS A 136 16.72 -3.49 -9.90
N ILE A 137 16.08 -2.32 -9.89
CA ILE A 137 15.29 -1.83 -11.01
C ILE A 137 16.12 -0.78 -11.73
N SER A 138 16.68 -1.15 -12.90
CA SER A 138 17.40 -0.20 -13.73
C SER A 138 16.45 0.78 -14.40
N SER A 139 16.83 2.05 -14.43
CA SER A 139 16.10 3.06 -15.21
C SER A 139 16.17 2.70 -16.71
N PRO A 140 15.06 2.79 -17.44
CA PRO A 140 15.11 2.60 -18.89
C PRO A 140 15.93 3.70 -19.52
N LYS A 141 16.59 3.39 -20.68
CA LYS A 141 17.37 4.39 -21.41
C LYS A 141 16.51 5.59 -21.77
N PRO A 142 16.98 6.83 -21.56
CA PRO A 142 16.20 8.04 -21.89
C PRO A 142 15.64 8.02 -23.32
N SER A 143 16.43 7.56 -24.29
CA SER A 143 16.00 7.42 -25.69
C SER A 143 14.79 6.50 -25.87
N GLU A 144 14.70 5.40 -25.13
CA GLU A 144 13.57 4.49 -25.17
C GLU A 144 12.32 5.11 -24.54
N VAL A 145 12.51 5.86 -23.45
CA VAL A 145 11.42 6.61 -22.79
C VAL A 145 10.86 7.67 -23.73
N PHE A 146 11.73 8.47 -24.35
CA PHE A 146 11.32 9.50 -25.30
C PHE A 146 10.61 8.89 -26.50
N LYS A 147 11.16 7.83 -27.08
CA LYS A 147 10.51 7.13 -28.18
C LYS A 147 9.11 6.67 -27.83
N LYS A 148 8.94 5.93 -26.71
CA LYS A 148 7.62 5.47 -26.26
C LYS A 148 6.62 6.62 -26.01
N ARG A 149 7.09 7.74 -25.44
CA ARG A 149 6.23 8.91 -25.20
C ARG A 149 5.81 9.56 -26.51
N LEU A 150 6.72 9.71 -27.47
CA LEU A 150 6.40 10.25 -28.79
C LEU A 150 5.46 9.32 -29.57
N ASP A 151 5.71 8.04 -29.58
CA ASP A 151 4.80 7.04 -30.19
C ASP A 151 3.40 7.11 -29.58
N TYR A 152 3.30 7.28 -28.25
CA TYR A 152 2.01 7.45 -27.58
C TYR A 152 1.28 8.72 -28.01
N ILE A 153 2.01 9.86 -28.12
CA ILE A 153 1.44 11.13 -28.60
C ILE A 153 0.96 11.00 -30.05
N VAL A 154 1.75 10.36 -30.91
CA VAL A 154 1.37 10.10 -32.31
C VAL A 154 0.09 9.25 -32.37
N ASP A 155 -0.03 8.21 -31.54
CA ASP A 155 -1.23 7.37 -31.49
C ASP A 155 -2.44 8.14 -30.97
N LEU A 156 -2.27 9.06 -30.02
CA LEU A 156 -3.34 9.95 -29.56
C LEU A 156 -3.82 10.86 -30.68
N ILE A 157 -2.92 11.53 -31.38
CA ILE A 157 -3.24 12.47 -32.47
C ILE A 157 -3.92 11.71 -33.62
N LYS A 158 -3.48 10.48 -33.93
CA LYS A 158 -4.11 9.63 -34.95
C LYS A 158 -5.44 9.01 -34.51
N GLY A 159 -5.94 9.33 -33.31
CA GLY A 159 -7.18 8.79 -32.77
C GLY A 159 -7.15 7.27 -32.46
N ARG A 160 -5.96 6.65 -32.45
CA ARG A 160 -5.78 5.23 -32.14
C ARG A 160 -5.88 4.93 -30.64
N LYS A 161 -5.66 5.94 -29.82
CA LYS A 161 -5.84 5.90 -28.36
C LYS A 161 -6.72 7.05 -27.91
N LYS A 162 -7.56 6.82 -26.89
CA LYS A 162 -8.33 7.89 -26.25
C LYS A 162 -7.49 8.47 -25.12
N SER A 163 -7.43 9.81 -25.05
CA SER A 163 -6.89 10.51 -23.88
C SER A 163 -7.83 10.30 -22.69
N ASN A 164 -7.31 9.93 -21.55
CA ASN A 164 -8.10 9.86 -20.30
C ASN A 164 -8.55 11.26 -19.83
N ASP A 165 -7.92 12.32 -20.30
CA ASP A 165 -8.17 13.70 -19.86
C ASP A 165 -9.11 14.49 -20.79
N GLY A 166 -9.76 13.82 -21.75
CA GLY A 166 -10.72 14.49 -22.64
C GLY A 166 -10.10 15.51 -23.61
N MET A 167 -8.78 15.52 -23.78
CA MET A 167 -8.12 16.37 -24.80
C MET A 167 -8.55 15.98 -26.21
N THR A 168 -9.28 16.84 -26.88
CA THR A 168 -9.60 16.76 -28.32
C THR A 168 -8.75 17.77 -29.06
N PHE A 169 -8.01 17.31 -30.05
CA PHE A 169 -7.31 18.22 -30.96
C PHE A 169 -8.29 18.66 -32.05
N ALA A 170 -8.58 19.96 -32.07
CA ALA A 170 -9.68 20.50 -32.87
C ALA A 170 -9.35 20.79 -34.36
N ASP A 171 -8.08 20.64 -34.77
CA ASP A 171 -7.64 21.00 -36.13
C ASP A 171 -6.89 19.84 -36.80
N ASP A 172 -7.50 19.28 -37.85
CA ASP A 172 -6.96 18.13 -38.61
C ASP A 172 -5.63 18.45 -39.30
N LYS A 173 -5.45 19.71 -39.77
CA LYS A 173 -4.21 20.12 -40.41
C LYS A 173 -3.05 20.21 -39.41
N PHE A 174 -3.30 20.84 -38.28
CA PHE A 174 -2.32 20.92 -37.18
C PHE A 174 -1.94 19.50 -36.69
N ASN A 175 -2.90 18.61 -36.55
CA ASN A 175 -2.67 17.24 -36.17
C ASN A 175 -1.80 16.48 -37.17
N THR A 176 -2.03 16.68 -38.47
CA THR A 176 -1.24 16.06 -39.55
C THR A 176 0.20 16.55 -39.54
N ASP A 177 0.42 17.86 -39.40
CA ASP A 177 1.76 18.45 -39.36
C ASP A 177 2.53 17.98 -38.10
N CYS A 178 1.90 17.97 -36.93
CA CYS A 178 2.49 17.43 -35.72
C CYS A 178 2.87 15.95 -35.83
N VAL A 179 2.01 15.12 -36.43
CA VAL A 179 2.28 13.68 -36.64
C VAL A 179 3.49 13.50 -37.55
N ASN A 180 3.58 14.26 -38.64
CA ASN A 180 4.69 14.18 -39.58
C ASN A 180 6.00 14.56 -38.89
N TYR A 181 6.02 15.67 -38.15
CA TYR A 181 7.19 16.13 -37.41
C TYR A 181 7.63 15.11 -36.34
N LEU A 182 6.71 14.62 -35.51
CA LEU A 182 7.00 13.62 -34.48
C LEU A 182 7.47 12.29 -35.07
N THR A 183 6.94 11.90 -36.23
CA THR A 183 7.38 10.67 -36.91
C THR A 183 8.81 10.76 -37.42
N ILE A 184 9.26 11.96 -37.79
CA ILE A 184 10.66 12.21 -38.17
C ILE A 184 11.58 12.08 -36.94
N LEU A 185 11.15 12.60 -35.78
CA LEU A 185 11.94 12.55 -34.54
C LEU A 185 12.07 11.14 -33.94
N THR A 186 11.22 10.19 -34.33
CA THR A 186 11.21 8.82 -33.78
C THR A 186 11.98 7.81 -34.66
N ARG A 187 12.46 8.23 -35.82
CA ARG A 187 13.33 7.44 -36.71
C ARG A 187 14.80 7.62 -36.35
#